data_8aa18e54c27af06003859339638ba343
#
_entry.id   8aa18e54c27af06003859339638ba343
#
_cell.length_a   1.000
_cell.length_b   1.000
_cell.length_c   1.000
_cell.angle_alpha   90.00
_cell.angle_beta   90.00
_cell.angle_gamma   90.00
#
_symmetry.space_group_name_H-M   'P 1'
#
loop_
_entity.id
_entity.type
_entity.pdbx_description
1 polymer ?
#
loop_
_entity_poly.entity_id
_entity_poly.type
_entity_poly.pdbx_seq_one_letter_code
_entity_poly.pdbx_strand_id
1 'polypeptide(L)'
;MVFQPTGESTTVPAPIGGLNTRDAPDMMEQSDAIRLDNFFPGSTDVSLRNGYTSHATGLPSTIQSLMAYSSGATNKLFAASGSAIYDVTSSGAVGGAVVTSLSNAQFQHVNFTISGGGFLFIVNGADAPRHYNGSTWATPSLSGVTGSTINNVTVFKERLFFCINNSLSFGYLPINNVAGTVATFNLGS
;
A
#
# COMPACT_ATOMS: atom_id res chain seq x y z
N MET A 1 40.90 58.19 -17.45
CA MET A 1 40.85 56.82 -18.01
C MET A 1 40.00 55.99 -17.06
N VAL A 2 38.74 55.71 -17.40
CA VAL A 2 37.83 54.94 -16.54
C VAL A 2 38.02 53.50 -16.92
N PHE A 3 38.54 52.67 -16.00
CA PHE A 3 38.57 51.22 -16.16
C PHE A 3 37.13 50.69 -16.02
N GLN A 4 36.54 50.27 -17.10
CA GLN A 4 35.38 49.40 -17.07
C GLN A 4 35.85 47.98 -16.84
N PRO A 5 35.46 47.30 -15.77
CA PRO A 5 35.72 45.90 -15.60
C PRO A 5 34.91 45.16 -16.68
N THR A 6 35.57 44.48 -17.61
CA THR A 6 34.95 43.51 -18.49
C THR A 6 34.56 42.29 -17.63
N GLY A 7 33.31 42.19 -17.29
CA GLY A 7 32.80 40.99 -16.61
C GLY A 7 32.83 39.80 -17.58
N GLU A 8 33.61 38.79 -17.27
CA GLU A 8 33.49 37.50 -17.94
C GLU A 8 32.19 36.81 -17.50
N SER A 9 31.30 36.49 -18.41
CA SER A 9 30.13 35.67 -18.12
C SER A 9 30.47 34.22 -18.40
N THR A 10 30.38 33.39 -17.36
CA THR A 10 30.48 31.93 -17.46
C THR A 10 29.10 31.32 -17.47
N THR A 11 28.82 30.48 -18.49
CA THR A 11 27.57 29.72 -18.53
C THR A 11 27.77 28.40 -17.78
N VAL A 12 26.99 28.16 -16.75
CA VAL A 12 26.95 26.86 -16.05
C VAL A 12 25.89 26.00 -16.71
N PRO A 13 26.24 24.82 -17.23
CA PRO A 13 25.28 23.92 -17.86
C PRO A 13 24.27 23.38 -16.81
N ALA A 14 23.11 22.98 -17.31
CA ALA A 14 22.12 22.29 -16.42
C ALA A 14 22.72 20.95 -15.94
N PRO A 15 22.46 20.55 -14.68
CA PRO A 15 23.03 19.34 -14.10
C PRO A 15 22.31 18.06 -14.60
N ILE A 16 22.43 17.81 -15.90
CA ILE A 16 21.84 16.64 -16.57
C ILE A 16 22.54 15.32 -16.21
N GLY A 17 23.77 15.35 -15.72
CA GLY A 17 24.50 14.20 -15.20
C GLY A 17 23.92 13.67 -13.88
N GLY A 18 23.09 14.48 -13.19
CA GLY A 18 22.40 14.10 -11.98
C GLY A 18 23.20 14.33 -10.71
N LEU A 19 22.79 13.69 -9.63
CA LEU A 19 23.43 13.78 -8.32
C LEU A 19 24.69 12.91 -8.28
N ASN A 20 25.85 13.55 -8.08
CA ASN A 20 27.12 12.87 -7.90
C ASN A 20 27.56 13.01 -6.42
N THR A 21 27.56 11.91 -5.70
CA THR A 21 28.01 11.84 -4.30
C THR A 21 29.31 11.07 -4.12
N ARG A 22 29.92 10.63 -5.22
CA ARG A 22 31.13 9.81 -5.22
C ARG A 22 32.39 10.64 -5.35
N ASP A 23 32.37 11.59 -6.27
CA ASP A 23 33.58 12.33 -6.65
C ASP A 23 33.72 13.61 -5.80
N ALA A 24 34.94 14.07 -5.60
CA ALA A 24 35.17 15.34 -4.94
C ALA A 24 34.69 16.50 -5.84
N PRO A 25 34.19 17.61 -5.29
CA PRO A 25 33.58 18.69 -6.07
C PRO A 25 34.50 19.30 -7.15
N ASP A 26 35.80 19.23 -6.96
CA ASP A 26 36.82 19.71 -7.90
C ASP A 26 37.11 18.72 -9.05
N MET A 27 36.64 17.49 -8.91
CA MET A 27 36.81 16.41 -9.90
C MET A 27 35.48 16.04 -10.61
N MET A 28 34.40 16.71 -10.25
CA MET A 28 33.05 16.43 -10.81
C MET A 28 32.96 17.03 -12.21
N GLU A 29 32.20 16.36 -13.09
CA GLU A 29 31.81 16.92 -14.36
C GLU A 29 30.91 18.15 -14.17
N GLN A 30 30.99 19.13 -15.05
CA GLN A 30 30.20 20.35 -14.95
C GLN A 30 28.70 20.11 -15.09
N SER A 31 28.30 18.96 -15.64
CA SER A 31 26.92 18.52 -15.76
C SER A 31 26.40 17.77 -14.52
N ASP A 32 27.22 17.56 -13.51
CA ASP A 32 26.83 16.89 -12.26
C ASP A 32 26.36 17.89 -11.20
N ALA A 33 25.56 17.42 -10.27
CA ALA A 33 25.10 18.20 -9.12
C ALA A 33 25.60 17.61 -7.80
N ILE A 34 26.09 18.47 -6.92
CA ILE A 34 26.41 18.13 -5.51
C ILE A 34 25.12 17.91 -4.72
N ARG A 35 24.06 18.64 -5.09
CA ARG A 35 22.75 18.59 -4.46
C ARG A 35 21.66 18.77 -5.52
N LEU A 36 20.66 17.91 -5.47
CA LEU A 36 19.58 17.88 -6.46
C LEU A 36 18.23 17.67 -5.75
N ASP A 37 17.75 18.70 -5.08
CA ASP A 37 16.51 18.64 -4.30
C ASP A 37 15.29 18.98 -5.18
N ASN A 38 14.35 18.06 -5.31
CA ASN A 38 13.12 18.22 -6.09
C ASN A 38 13.32 18.46 -7.60
N PHE A 39 14.47 18.06 -8.14
CA PHE A 39 14.73 18.10 -9.57
C PHE A 39 15.00 16.69 -10.13
N PHE A 40 14.56 16.47 -11.36
CA PHE A 40 14.85 15.26 -12.11
C PHE A 40 15.69 15.62 -13.33
N PRO A 41 16.92 15.07 -13.45
CA PRO A 41 17.73 15.23 -14.64
C PRO A 41 17.13 14.43 -15.80
N GLY A 42 16.94 15.07 -16.93
CA GLY A 42 16.61 14.49 -18.21
C GLY A 42 17.86 14.32 -19.07
N SER A 43 17.68 13.93 -20.33
CA SER A 43 18.80 13.81 -21.28
C SER A 43 19.34 15.14 -21.76
N THR A 44 18.54 16.20 -21.71
CA THR A 44 18.88 17.54 -22.24
C THR A 44 18.50 18.68 -21.31
N ASP A 45 17.76 18.39 -20.23
CA ASP A 45 17.21 19.38 -19.32
C ASP A 45 17.15 18.85 -17.88
N VAL A 46 16.78 19.73 -16.97
CA VAL A 46 16.46 19.37 -15.58
C VAL A 46 15.09 19.93 -15.26
N SER A 47 14.16 19.04 -14.96
CA SER A 47 12.77 19.40 -14.66
C SER A 47 12.51 19.41 -13.15
N LEU A 48 11.62 20.29 -12.70
CA LEU A 48 11.11 20.27 -11.34
C LEU A 48 10.24 19.04 -11.12
N ARG A 49 10.37 18.44 -9.94
CA ARG A 49 9.44 17.41 -9.50
C ARG A 49 8.01 17.96 -9.50
N ASN A 50 7.11 17.21 -10.12
CA ASN A 50 5.69 17.53 -10.06
C ASN A 50 5.20 17.56 -8.62
N GLY A 51 4.30 18.49 -8.29
CA GLY A 51 3.57 18.51 -7.03
C GLY A 51 2.69 17.26 -6.87
N TYR A 52 2.11 17.11 -5.69
CA TYR A 52 1.11 16.09 -5.42
C TYR A 52 -0.20 16.76 -4.96
N THR A 53 -1.29 16.09 -5.20
CA THR A 53 -2.61 16.45 -4.67
C THR A 53 -3.12 15.29 -3.83
N SER A 54 -3.88 15.61 -2.76
CA SER A 54 -4.54 14.59 -1.96
C SER A 54 -5.56 13.84 -2.83
N HIS A 55 -5.46 12.50 -2.87
CA HIS A 55 -6.43 11.66 -3.56
C HIS A 55 -7.77 11.62 -2.81
N ALA A 56 -7.73 11.46 -1.48
CA ALA A 56 -8.90 11.40 -0.62
C ALA A 56 -8.76 12.36 0.55
N THR A 57 -9.87 12.98 0.97
CA THR A 57 -9.95 13.92 2.08
C THR A 57 -11.08 13.53 3.03
N GLY A 58 -11.07 14.05 4.27
CA GLY A 58 -12.13 13.79 5.25
C GLY A 58 -11.98 12.47 6.01
N LEU A 59 -10.84 11.80 5.93
CA LEU A 59 -10.54 10.64 6.77
C LEU A 59 -10.27 11.09 8.22
N PRO A 60 -10.78 10.38 9.24
CA PRO A 60 -10.75 10.84 10.64
C PRO A 60 -9.37 10.75 11.30
N SER A 61 -8.47 9.94 10.74
CA SER A 61 -7.14 9.69 11.33
C SER A 61 -6.14 9.30 10.24
N THR A 62 -4.90 9.04 10.63
CA THR A 62 -3.86 8.50 9.75
C THR A 62 -4.32 7.18 9.11
N ILE A 63 -4.07 7.04 7.82
CA ILE A 63 -4.29 5.80 7.09
C ILE A 63 -3.21 4.79 7.52
N GLN A 64 -3.62 3.63 8.03
CA GLN A 64 -2.71 2.57 8.44
C GLN A 64 -2.63 1.43 7.43
N SER A 65 -3.67 1.24 6.62
CA SER A 65 -3.68 0.25 5.55
C SER A 65 -4.43 0.76 4.33
N LEU A 66 -3.89 0.44 3.15
CA LEU A 66 -4.54 0.59 1.86
C LEU A 66 -4.75 -0.80 1.27
N MET A 67 -5.97 -1.08 0.82
CA MET A 67 -6.37 -2.41 0.36
C MET A 67 -7.07 -2.26 -0.99
N ALA A 68 -6.48 -2.86 -2.02
CA ALA A 68 -7.06 -2.86 -3.36
C ALA A 68 -7.86 -4.14 -3.60
N TYR A 69 -9.09 -3.99 -4.03
CA TYR A 69 -9.90 -5.07 -4.59
C TYR A 69 -9.84 -5.02 -6.10
N SER A 70 -9.60 -6.16 -6.74
CA SER A 70 -9.63 -6.29 -8.19
C SER A 70 -10.26 -7.62 -8.58
N SER A 71 -11.36 -7.58 -9.30
CA SER A 71 -12.01 -8.76 -9.85
C SER A 71 -12.80 -8.41 -11.12
N GLY A 72 -12.40 -9.00 -12.24
CA GLY A 72 -12.96 -8.67 -13.55
C GLY A 72 -12.80 -7.19 -13.88
N ALA A 73 -13.92 -6.54 -14.20
CA ALA A 73 -13.94 -5.09 -14.49
C ALA A 73 -14.09 -4.21 -13.23
N THR A 74 -14.29 -4.81 -12.05
CA THR A 74 -14.53 -4.06 -10.80
C THR A 74 -13.22 -3.88 -10.05
N ASN A 75 -12.83 -2.63 -9.85
CA ASN A 75 -11.68 -2.25 -9.04
C ASN A 75 -12.14 -1.29 -7.94
N LYS A 76 -11.71 -1.53 -6.72
CA LYS A 76 -11.97 -0.69 -5.55
C LYS A 76 -10.70 -0.47 -4.76
N LEU A 77 -10.60 0.71 -4.14
CA LEU A 77 -9.54 1.03 -3.20
C LEU A 77 -10.18 1.37 -1.86
N PHE A 78 -9.73 0.71 -0.81
CA PHE A 78 -10.18 0.95 0.55
C PHE A 78 -9.03 1.44 1.42
N ALA A 79 -9.34 2.40 2.30
CA ALA A 79 -8.41 2.90 3.30
C ALA A 79 -8.93 2.57 4.70
N ALA A 80 -8.08 1.98 5.54
CA ALA A 80 -8.37 1.80 6.95
C ALA A 80 -7.76 2.96 7.75
N SER A 81 -8.62 3.65 8.51
CA SER A 81 -8.27 4.86 9.27
C SER A 81 -9.04 4.86 10.60
N GLY A 82 -8.31 4.98 11.71
CA GLY A 82 -8.89 4.91 13.06
C GLY A 82 -9.52 3.53 13.34
N SER A 83 -10.83 3.49 13.58
CA SER A 83 -11.60 2.28 13.85
C SER A 83 -12.53 1.88 12.70
N ALA A 84 -12.22 2.29 11.45
CA ALA A 84 -13.13 2.11 10.32
C ALA A 84 -12.40 1.94 8.99
N ILE A 85 -13.11 1.40 8.00
CA ILE A 85 -12.69 1.29 6.60
C ILE A 85 -13.57 2.21 5.75
N TYR A 86 -12.95 2.89 4.80
CA TYR A 86 -13.58 3.83 3.88
C TYR A 86 -13.31 3.41 2.42
N ASP A 87 -14.30 3.58 1.55
CA ASP A 87 -14.09 3.48 0.11
C ASP A 87 -13.43 4.78 -0.38
N VAL A 88 -12.22 4.66 -0.88
CA VAL A 88 -11.42 5.75 -1.43
C VAL A 88 -11.15 5.55 -2.92
N THR A 89 -11.99 4.80 -3.60
CA THR A 89 -11.85 4.52 -5.04
C THR A 89 -11.88 5.79 -5.87
N SER A 90 -12.78 6.71 -5.55
CA SER A 90 -12.87 8.02 -6.21
C SER A 90 -12.06 9.07 -5.45
N SER A 91 -11.49 10.01 -6.18
CA SER A 91 -10.81 11.17 -5.58
C SER A 91 -11.81 12.13 -4.93
N GLY A 92 -11.37 12.85 -3.89
CA GLY A 92 -12.16 13.86 -3.20
C GLY A 92 -12.54 13.48 -1.78
N ALA A 93 -13.65 14.03 -1.27
CA ALA A 93 -14.13 13.75 0.07
C ALA A 93 -14.67 12.33 0.18
N VAL A 94 -14.23 11.59 1.20
CA VAL A 94 -14.71 10.23 1.44
C VAL A 94 -16.15 10.25 1.93
N GLY A 95 -16.91 9.21 1.57
CA GLY A 95 -18.24 8.95 2.11
C GLY A 95 -18.22 8.39 3.53
N GLY A 96 -19.35 7.87 3.99
CA GLY A 96 -19.44 7.15 5.25
C GLY A 96 -18.56 5.89 5.26
N ALA A 97 -18.16 5.47 6.47
CA ALA A 97 -17.41 4.24 6.64
C ALA A 97 -18.19 3.02 6.15
N VAL A 98 -17.53 2.14 5.41
CA VAL A 98 -18.11 0.88 4.91
C VAL A 98 -17.97 -0.28 5.90
N VAL A 99 -17.02 -0.17 6.84
CA VAL A 99 -16.88 -1.06 8.02
C VAL A 99 -16.54 -0.18 9.20
N THR A 100 -17.12 -0.46 10.36
CA THR A 100 -16.93 0.31 11.62
C THR A 100 -16.60 -0.61 12.78
N SER A 101 -16.31 -0.02 13.93
CA SER A 101 -16.08 -0.72 15.21
C SER A 101 -14.90 -1.69 15.16
N LEU A 102 -13.82 -1.27 14.50
CA LEU A 102 -12.57 -2.00 14.44
C LEU A 102 -11.66 -1.63 15.61
N SER A 103 -10.91 -2.59 16.13
CA SER A 103 -9.93 -2.41 17.20
C SER A 103 -8.67 -1.70 16.73
N ASN A 104 -8.29 -1.93 15.46
CA ASN A 104 -7.17 -1.22 14.80
C ASN A 104 -7.39 -1.17 13.28
N ALA A 105 -6.57 -0.37 12.59
CA ALA A 105 -6.64 -0.19 11.15
C ALA A 105 -5.43 -0.83 10.40
N GLN A 106 -4.68 -1.72 11.05
CA GLN A 106 -3.52 -2.41 10.48
C GLN A 106 -3.94 -3.76 9.89
N PHE A 107 -4.24 -3.79 8.61
CA PHE A 107 -4.72 -4.98 7.92
C PHE A 107 -3.67 -5.62 7.04
N GLN A 108 -3.62 -6.95 7.08
CA GLN A 108 -3.08 -7.78 6.01
C GLN A 108 -4.23 -8.21 5.11
N HIS A 109 -3.99 -8.26 3.81
CA HIS A 109 -5.06 -8.54 2.85
C HIS A 109 -4.56 -9.35 1.64
N VAL A 110 -5.50 -10.02 0.99
CA VAL A 110 -5.25 -10.75 -0.25
C VAL A 110 -6.50 -10.72 -1.12
N ASN A 111 -6.30 -10.61 -2.43
CA ASN A 111 -7.35 -10.89 -3.41
C ASN A 111 -7.38 -12.39 -3.68
N PHE A 112 -8.58 -12.98 -3.61
CA PHE A 112 -8.78 -14.40 -3.81
C PHE A 112 -10.01 -14.62 -4.69
N THR A 113 -9.83 -15.33 -5.79
CA THR A 113 -10.92 -15.66 -6.73
C THR A 113 -11.30 -17.10 -6.58
N ILE A 114 -12.59 -17.35 -6.44
CA ILE A 114 -13.22 -18.67 -6.40
C ILE A 114 -14.30 -18.77 -7.48
N SER A 115 -14.94 -19.93 -7.63
CA SER A 115 -16.05 -20.10 -8.58
C SER A 115 -17.22 -19.13 -8.34
N GLY A 116 -17.40 -18.66 -7.11
CA GLY A 116 -18.40 -17.65 -6.71
C GLY A 116 -18.00 -16.19 -6.95
N GLY A 117 -16.84 -15.91 -7.52
CA GLY A 117 -16.35 -14.55 -7.79
C GLY A 117 -15.07 -14.20 -7.07
N GLY A 118 -14.63 -12.95 -7.20
CA GLY A 118 -13.46 -12.42 -6.51
C GLY A 118 -13.80 -11.86 -5.15
N PHE A 119 -12.87 -12.02 -4.22
CA PHE A 119 -12.97 -11.53 -2.86
C PHE A 119 -11.68 -10.81 -2.44
N LEU A 120 -11.82 -9.71 -1.73
CA LEU A 120 -10.75 -9.13 -0.94
C LEU A 120 -10.92 -9.64 0.50
N PHE A 121 -10.00 -10.45 0.97
CA PHE A 121 -10.00 -10.99 2.33
C PHE A 121 -9.00 -10.23 3.19
N ILE A 122 -9.41 -9.80 4.38
CA ILE A 122 -8.61 -8.96 5.28
C ILE A 122 -8.60 -9.47 6.71
N VAL A 123 -7.48 -9.31 7.40
CA VAL A 123 -7.27 -9.71 8.79
C VAL A 123 -6.37 -8.66 9.49
N ASN A 124 -6.52 -8.48 10.80
CA ASN A 124 -5.71 -7.54 11.58
C ASN A 124 -5.21 -8.10 12.93
N GLY A 125 -5.49 -9.37 13.21
CA GLY A 125 -5.04 -10.01 14.45
C GLY A 125 -5.73 -9.53 15.73
N ALA A 126 -6.79 -8.74 15.62
CA ALA A 126 -7.55 -8.17 16.75
C ALA A 126 -9.07 -8.30 16.57
N ASP A 127 -9.54 -8.20 15.33
CA ASP A 127 -10.95 -8.31 14.97
C ASP A 127 -11.24 -9.58 14.17
N ALA A 128 -12.51 -9.96 14.09
CA ALA A 128 -12.92 -11.02 13.16
C ALA A 128 -12.56 -10.63 11.73
N PRO A 129 -12.06 -11.57 10.91
CA PRO A 129 -11.78 -11.33 9.49
C PRO A 129 -12.96 -10.72 8.75
N ARG A 130 -12.67 -9.98 7.71
CA ARG A 130 -13.69 -9.44 6.81
C ARG A 130 -13.37 -9.85 5.38
N HIS A 131 -14.39 -9.93 4.55
CA HIS A 131 -14.21 -10.02 3.10
C HIS A 131 -15.16 -9.09 2.37
N TYR A 132 -14.69 -8.60 1.23
CA TYR A 132 -15.48 -7.83 0.27
C TYR A 132 -15.66 -8.65 -0.99
N ASN A 133 -16.89 -8.78 -1.50
CA ASN A 133 -17.24 -9.64 -2.62
C ASN A 133 -17.46 -8.87 -3.95
N GLY A 134 -17.03 -7.62 -4.02
CA GLY A 134 -17.30 -6.74 -5.14
C GLY A 134 -18.51 -5.83 -4.94
N SER A 135 -19.36 -6.09 -3.95
CA SER A 135 -20.55 -5.30 -3.62
C SER A 135 -20.63 -4.94 -2.14
N THR A 136 -20.44 -5.90 -1.26
CA THR A 136 -20.64 -5.73 0.20
C THR A 136 -19.51 -6.31 1.02
N TRP A 137 -19.31 -5.74 2.19
CA TRP A 137 -18.45 -6.28 3.24
C TRP A 137 -19.22 -7.26 4.12
N ALA A 138 -18.60 -8.38 4.45
CA ALA A 138 -19.15 -9.38 5.35
C ALA A 138 -18.08 -10.00 6.26
N THR A 139 -18.50 -10.58 7.38
CA THR A 139 -17.66 -11.40 8.25
C THR A 139 -17.81 -12.86 7.81
N PRO A 140 -16.72 -13.53 7.37
CA PRO A 140 -16.80 -14.95 7.04
C PRO A 140 -17.11 -15.79 8.28
N SER A 141 -17.98 -16.77 8.14
CA SER A 141 -18.21 -17.77 9.20
C SER A 141 -17.02 -18.73 9.21
N LEU A 142 -16.12 -18.58 10.19
CA LEU A 142 -14.96 -19.45 10.39
C LEU A 142 -15.20 -20.29 11.66
N SER A 143 -14.86 -21.59 11.58
CA SER A 143 -14.81 -22.49 12.74
C SER A 143 -13.42 -23.16 12.80
N GLY A 144 -13.05 -23.72 13.94
CA GLY A 144 -11.73 -24.35 14.16
C GLY A 144 -10.59 -23.36 14.46
N VAL A 145 -10.87 -22.05 14.42
CA VAL A 145 -9.93 -20.98 14.80
C VAL A 145 -10.70 -19.79 15.36
N THR A 146 -10.10 -19.07 16.29
CA THR A 146 -10.62 -17.78 16.74
C THR A 146 -10.25 -16.71 15.72
N GLY A 147 -11.23 -16.16 15.00
CA GLY A 147 -10.98 -15.23 13.87
C GLY A 147 -10.10 -14.04 14.24
N SER A 148 -10.29 -13.45 15.44
CA SER A 148 -9.50 -12.32 15.92
C SER A 148 -8.04 -12.63 16.23
N THR A 149 -7.61 -13.88 16.19
CA THR A 149 -6.20 -14.25 16.33
C THR A 149 -5.48 -14.38 14.99
N ILE A 150 -6.20 -14.28 13.88
CA ILE A 150 -5.60 -14.37 12.54
C ILE A 150 -4.95 -13.04 12.19
N ASN A 151 -3.61 -13.00 12.09
CA ASN A 151 -2.83 -11.80 11.86
C ASN A 151 -2.25 -11.68 10.45
N ASN A 152 -2.24 -12.76 9.69
CA ASN A 152 -1.80 -12.74 8.30
C ASN A 152 -2.60 -13.74 7.46
N VAL A 153 -2.75 -13.42 6.18
CA VAL A 153 -3.47 -14.24 5.21
C VAL A 153 -2.72 -14.25 3.89
N THR A 154 -2.64 -15.42 3.27
CA THR A 154 -2.07 -15.60 1.94
C THR A 154 -2.84 -16.63 1.15
N VAL A 155 -2.66 -16.64 -0.18
CA VAL A 155 -3.26 -17.62 -1.09
C VAL A 155 -2.18 -18.56 -1.61
N PHE A 156 -2.43 -19.87 -1.50
CA PHE A 156 -1.61 -20.88 -2.13
C PHE A 156 -2.47 -22.06 -2.57
N LYS A 157 -2.30 -22.53 -3.80
CA LYS A 157 -3.04 -23.67 -4.37
C LYS A 157 -4.56 -23.56 -4.13
N GLU A 158 -5.15 -22.42 -4.50
CA GLU A 158 -6.58 -22.13 -4.40
C GLU A 158 -7.15 -22.25 -2.97
N ARG A 159 -6.33 -22.00 -1.97
CA ARG A 159 -6.72 -21.98 -0.55
C ARG A 159 -6.24 -20.72 0.13
N LEU A 160 -7.01 -20.25 1.10
CA LEU A 160 -6.56 -19.25 2.06
C LEU A 160 -5.80 -19.93 3.20
N PHE A 161 -4.58 -19.45 3.46
CA PHE A 161 -3.73 -19.85 4.58
C PHE A 161 -3.64 -18.69 5.56
N PHE A 162 -3.61 -19.04 6.85
CA PHE A 162 -3.66 -18.08 7.95
C PHE A 162 -2.50 -18.30 8.91
N CYS A 163 -1.82 -17.22 9.31
CA CYS A 163 -0.97 -17.21 10.49
C CYS A 163 -1.82 -16.83 11.71
N ILE A 164 -1.60 -17.53 12.81
CA ILE A 164 -2.38 -17.39 14.04
C ILE A 164 -1.47 -16.82 15.13
N ASN A 165 -1.91 -15.74 15.76
CA ASN A 165 -1.17 -15.11 16.86
C ASN A 165 -0.90 -16.10 18.00
N ASN A 166 0.32 -16.03 18.53
CA ASN A 166 0.78 -16.83 19.68
C ASN A 166 0.60 -18.35 19.48
N SER A 167 0.75 -18.83 18.24
CA SER A 167 0.60 -20.25 17.89
C SER A 167 1.75 -20.71 17.00
N LEU A 168 2.19 -21.96 17.19
CA LEU A 168 3.08 -22.65 16.28
C LEU A 168 2.31 -23.34 15.14
N SER A 169 1.01 -23.09 15.02
CA SER A 169 0.17 -23.67 13.99
C SER A 169 -0.19 -22.61 12.95
N PHE A 170 -0.33 -23.02 11.71
CA PHE A 170 -1.02 -22.26 10.69
C PHE A 170 -2.38 -22.91 10.37
N GLY A 171 -3.33 -22.08 9.94
CA GLY A 171 -4.64 -22.54 9.52
C GLY A 171 -4.81 -22.47 8.00
N TYR A 172 -5.72 -23.25 7.46
CA TYR A 172 -6.11 -23.14 6.06
C TYR A 172 -7.57 -23.54 5.83
N LEU A 173 -8.19 -22.92 4.82
CA LEU A 173 -9.52 -23.30 4.36
C LEU A 173 -9.45 -24.38 3.26
N PRO A 174 -10.53 -25.12 3.03
CA PRO A 174 -10.66 -25.98 1.84
C PRO A 174 -10.46 -25.19 0.54
N ILE A 175 -10.19 -25.90 -0.56
CA ILE A 175 -10.04 -25.30 -1.90
C ILE A 175 -11.31 -24.50 -2.24
N ASN A 176 -11.13 -23.32 -2.87
CA ASN A 176 -12.21 -22.46 -3.36
C ASN A 176 -13.22 -22.04 -2.29
N ASN A 177 -12.78 -21.85 -1.04
CA ASN A 177 -13.63 -21.36 0.05
C ASN A 177 -13.09 -20.11 0.71
N VAL A 178 -13.97 -19.18 1.05
CA VAL A 178 -13.71 -17.96 1.86
C VAL A 178 -14.29 -18.05 3.26
N ALA A 179 -15.00 -19.13 3.57
CA ALA A 179 -15.62 -19.41 4.87
C ALA A 179 -15.62 -20.92 5.14
N GLY A 180 -15.92 -21.33 6.37
CA GLY A 180 -16.05 -22.73 6.77
C GLY A 180 -15.06 -23.14 7.85
N THR A 181 -14.82 -24.45 7.96
CA THR A 181 -13.92 -25.01 8.98
C THR A 181 -12.46 -24.83 8.55
N VAL A 182 -11.71 -24.11 9.36
CA VAL A 182 -10.25 -23.95 9.20
C VAL A 182 -9.58 -25.19 9.77
N ALA A 183 -8.88 -25.92 8.91
CA ALA A 183 -7.96 -26.96 9.35
C ALA A 183 -6.66 -26.34 9.83
N THR A 184 -6.05 -26.89 10.86
CA THR A 184 -4.78 -26.39 11.42
C THR A 184 -3.68 -27.43 11.28
N PHE A 185 -2.46 -26.95 11.04
CA PHE A 185 -1.24 -27.76 11.02
C PHE A 185 -0.26 -27.20 12.03
N ASN A 186 0.20 -28.05 12.96
CA ASN A 186 1.16 -27.67 13.99
C ASN A 186 2.59 -27.87 13.49
N LEU A 187 3.41 -26.82 13.58
CA LEU A 187 4.85 -26.85 13.20
C LEU A 187 5.75 -27.25 14.38
N GLY A 188 5.22 -27.30 15.61
CA GLY A 188 5.97 -27.54 16.84
C GLY A 188 5.88 -28.98 17.38
N SER A 189 5.51 -29.96 16.54
CA SER A 189 5.44 -31.37 16.94
C SER A 189 6.69 -32.13 16.57
#